data_4c2f778f932998721751c1bd5e1ba680
#
_entry.id   4c2f778f932998721751c1bd5e1ba680
#
_cell.length_a   1.000
_cell.length_b   1.000
_cell.length_c   1.000
_cell.angle_alpha   90.00
_cell.angle_beta   90.00
_cell.angle_gamma   90.00
#
_symmetry.space_group_name_H-M   'P 1'
#
loop_
_entity.id
_entity.type
_entity.pdbx_description
1 polymer ?
#
loop_
_entity_poly.entity_id
_entity_poly.type
_entity_poly.pdbx_seq_one_letter_code
_entity_poly.pdbx_strand_id
1 'polypeptide(L)'
;QQLYRQLLELTCCYCQKAPFYELDCARDINALFRALLDVSAFTVVSEAERPAQRARQERVRYLAERIEGGFSEKLLLGDLAKELGVDLYYLSHFFREHFGLSFQEYLAKLRCEKARRELLLTDRSLLDISLSCGFSSPKYFQRAFQKQYGATPKEYRRQAPRETGELPAASVLTSQEFLSDHESLRVVQRLLEQG
;
A
#
# COMPACT_ATOMS: atom_id res chain seq x y z
N GLN A 1 19.05 -10.27 -13.09
CA GLN A 1 20.24 -10.16 -12.23
C GLN A 1 20.70 -8.70 -12.09
N GLN A 2 20.87 -7.95 -13.18
CA GLN A 2 21.36 -6.56 -13.11
C GLN A 2 20.49 -5.63 -12.25
N LEU A 3 19.15 -5.63 -12.41
CA LEU A 3 18.23 -4.83 -11.60
C LEU A 3 18.30 -5.19 -10.12
N TYR A 4 18.41 -6.47 -9.80
CA TYR A 4 18.54 -6.95 -8.43
C TYR A 4 19.82 -6.43 -7.79
N ARG A 5 20.94 -6.49 -8.50
CA ARG A 5 22.23 -5.97 -8.04
C ARG A 5 22.16 -4.46 -7.78
N GLN A 6 21.59 -3.69 -8.69
CA GLN A 6 21.41 -2.24 -8.54
C GLN A 6 20.55 -1.88 -7.33
N LEU A 7 19.49 -2.66 -7.04
CA LEU A 7 18.68 -2.50 -5.82
C LEU A 7 19.50 -2.75 -4.56
N LEU A 8 20.34 -3.77 -4.55
CA LEU A 8 21.22 -4.06 -3.41
C LEU A 8 22.25 -2.95 -3.20
N GLU A 9 22.86 -2.44 -4.28
CA GLU A 9 23.83 -1.34 -4.23
C GLU A 9 23.19 -0.05 -3.68
N LEU A 10 21.98 0.31 -4.14
CA LEU A 10 21.20 1.43 -3.60
C LEU A 10 20.90 1.25 -2.12
N THR A 11 20.47 0.06 -1.70
CA THR A 11 20.16 -0.23 -0.30
C THR A 11 21.43 -0.14 0.56
N CYS A 12 22.56 -0.65 0.07
CA CYS A 12 23.84 -0.56 0.73
C CYS A 12 24.27 0.90 0.93
N CYS A 13 24.18 1.72 -0.12
CA CYS A 13 24.47 3.16 -0.08
C CYS A 13 23.62 3.88 0.97
N TYR A 14 22.30 3.63 0.98
CA TYR A 14 21.38 4.22 1.95
C TYR A 14 21.68 3.80 3.39
N CYS A 15 22.00 2.53 3.65
CA CYS A 15 22.31 2.04 5.00
C CYS A 15 23.67 2.52 5.53
N GLN A 16 24.65 2.73 4.67
CA GLN A 16 25.99 3.19 5.05
C GLN A 16 26.02 4.66 5.47
N LYS A 17 25.15 5.49 4.90
CA LYS A 17 25.06 6.94 5.17
C LYS A 17 26.44 7.64 5.13
N ALA A 18 27.28 7.27 4.14
CA ALA A 18 28.54 7.94 3.88
C ALA A 18 28.32 9.44 3.54
N PRO A 19 29.33 10.33 3.68
CA PRO A 19 29.17 11.71 3.25
C PRO A 19 28.66 11.79 1.81
N PHE A 20 27.59 12.60 1.59
CA PHE A 20 26.90 12.79 0.30
C PHE A 20 26.12 11.56 -0.21
N TYR A 21 25.77 10.59 0.65
CA TYR A 21 25.03 9.38 0.27
C TYR A 21 23.71 9.69 -0.44
N GLU A 22 23.05 10.82 -0.15
CA GLU A 22 21.83 11.25 -0.82
C GLU A 22 22.03 11.46 -2.32
N LEU A 23 23.21 12.01 -2.73
CA LEU A 23 23.56 12.21 -4.13
C LEU A 23 23.87 10.87 -4.81
N ASP A 24 24.55 9.97 -4.10
CA ASP A 24 24.81 8.62 -4.60
C ASP A 24 23.52 7.81 -4.73
N CYS A 25 22.62 7.87 -3.76
CA CYS A 25 21.27 7.26 -3.87
C CYS A 25 20.48 7.84 -5.06
N ALA A 26 20.53 9.16 -5.28
CA ALA A 26 19.85 9.78 -6.43
C ALA A 26 20.44 9.28 -7.77
N ARG A 27 21.76 9.14 -7.87
CA ARG A 27 22.43 8.54 -9.03
C ARG A 27 21.95 7.11 -9.27
N ASP A 28 21.96 6.29 -8.22
CA ASP A 28 21.61 4.86 -8.31
C ASP A 28 20.13 4.64 -8.62
N ILE A 29 19.24 5.49 -8.08
CA ILE A 29 17.83 5.51 -8.46
C ILE A 29 17.66 5.83 -9.95
N ASN A 30 18.36 6.85 -10.48
CA ASN A 30 18.30 7.17 -11.90
C ASN A 30 18.83 6.04 -12.79
N ALA A 31 19.91 5.37 -12.37
CA ALA A 31 20.44 4.20 -13.07
C ALA A 31 19.44 3.03 -13.08
N LEU A 32 18.77 2.78 -11.97
CA LEU A 32 17.73 1.77 -11.84
C LEU A 32 16.53 2.07 -12.76
N PHE A 33 16.04 3.32 -12.76
CA PHE A 33 14.97 3.74 -13.67
C PHE A 33 15.37 3.57 -15.13
N ARG A 34 16.61 3.91 -15.50
CA ARG A 34 17.10 3.70 -16.84
C ARG A 34 17.08 2.22 -17.24
N ALA A 35 17.59 1.35 -16.36
CA ALA A 35 17.61 -0.09 -16.59
C ALA A 35 16.19 -0.68 -16.68
N LEU A 36 15.23 -0.17 -15.88
CA LEU A 36 13.82 -0.56 -15.98
C LEU A 36 13.22 -0.15 -17.32
N LEU A 37 13.50 1.05 -17.83
CA LEU A 37 13.04 1.52 -19.14
C LEU A 37 13.62 0.67 -20.27
N ASP A 38 14.88 0.25 -20.18
CA ASP A 38 15.54 -0.58 -21.19
C ASP A 38 14.94 -2.02 -21.27
N VAL A 39 14.39 -2.53 -20.16
CA VAL A 39 13.78 -3.87 -20.09
C VAL A 39 12.26 -3.85 -20.30
N SER A 40 11.60 -2.75 -19.98
CA SER A 40 10.15 -2.62 -20.01
C SER A 40 9.67 -2.11 -21.38
N ALA A 41 8.62 -2.72 -21.91
CA ALA A 41 7.88 -2.12 -23.01
C ALA A 41 7.14 -0.89 -22.49
N PHE A 42 7.58 0.31 -22.85
CA PHE A 42 6.89 1.55 -22.53
C PHE A 42 6.37 2.24 -23.78
N THR A 43 5.23 2.89 -23.65
CA THR A 43 4.63 3.67 -24.74
C THR A 43 4.85 5.15 -24.46
N VAL A 44 5.48 5.84 -25.40
CA VAL A 44 5.59 7.30 -25.33
C VAL A 44 4.23 7.90 -25.68
N VAL A 45 3.63 8.59 -24.72
CA VAL A 45 2.36 9.29 -24.94
C VAL A 45 2.57 10.47 -25.88
N SER A 46 1.83 10.47 -27.00
CA SER A 46 1.88 11.57 -27.97
C SER A 46 1.40 12.89 -27.35
N GLU A 47 1.77 14.01 -27.94
CA GLU A 47 1.31 15.33 -27.46
C GLU A 47 -0.21 15.46 -27.49
N ALA A 48 -0.87 14.86 -28.46
CA ALA A 48 -2.32 14.85 -28.59
C ALA A 48 -3.01 14.04 -27.48
N GLU A 49 -2.38 13.00 -26.96
CA GLU A 49 -2.93 12.14 -25.90
C GLU A 49 -2.63 12.65 -24.48
N ARG A 50 -1.68 13.57 -24.31
CA ARG A 50 -1.28 14.15 -23.01
C ARG A 50 -2.43 14.72 -22.19
N PRO A 51 -3.37 15.50 -22.77
CA PRO A 51 -4.50 16.02 -21.98
C PRO A 51 -5.41 14.93 -21.42
N ALA A 52 -5.73 13.91 -22.22
CA ALA A 52 -6.54 12.77 -21.78
C ALA A 52 -5.83 11.94 -20.68
N GLN A 53 -4.52 11.75 -20.84
CA GLN A 53 -3.70 11.05 -19.86
C GLN A 53 -3.63 11.83 -18.54
N ARG A 54 -3.45 13.15 -18.58
CA ARG A 54 -3.48 14.01 -17.38
C ARG A 54 -4.83 13.96 -16.67
N ALA A 55 -5.92 14.10 -17.41
CA ALA A 55 -7.27 14.00 -16.83
C ALA A 55 -7.52 12.63 -16.15
N ARG A 56 -6.98 11.55 -16.75
CA ARG A 56 -7.04 10.21 -16.16
C ARG A 56 -6.24 10.12 -14.86
N GLN A 57 -5.01 10.63 -14.85
CA GLN A 57 -4.15 10.65 -13.65
C GLN A 57 -4.74 11.50 -12.53
N GLU A 58 -5.28 12.68 -12.86
CA GLU A 58 -5.96 13.56 -11.89
C GLU A 58 -7.18 12.87 -11.26
N ARG A 59 -7.94 12.12 -12.07
CA ARG A 59 -9.07 11.35 -11.55
C ARG A 59 -8.64 10.22 -10.61
N VAL A 60 -7.57 9.49 -10.94
CA VAL A 60 -7.01 8.45 -10.06
C VAL A 60 -6.55 9.09 -8.74
N ARG A 61 -5.80 10.18 -8.81
CA ARG A 61 -5.33 10.91 -7.62
C ARG A 61 -6.50 11.38 -6.76
N TYR A 62 -7.48 12.03 -7.37
CA TYR A 62 -8.67 12.49 -6.67
C TYR A 62 -9.40 11.35 -5.93
N LEU A 63 -9.61 10.21 -6.60
CA LEU A 63 -10.25 9.05 -5.98
C LEU A 63 -9.43 8.50 -4.82
N ALA A 64 -8.12 8.41 -4.96
CA ALA A 64 -7.23 7.94 -3.89
C ALA A 64 -7.32 8.86 -2.66
N GLU A 65 -7.17 10.18 -2.86
CA GLU A 65 -7.26 11.19 -1.78
C GLU A 65 -8.63 11.17 -1.07
N ARG A 66 -9.72 11.08 -1.84
CA ARG A 66 -11.08 11.01 -1.27
C ARG A 66 -11.32 9.74 -0.47
N ILE A 67 -10.78 8.63 -0.93
CA ILE A 67 -10.90 7.35 -0.22
C ILE A 67 -10.04 7.35 1.04
N GLU A 68 -8.77 7.75 0.95
CA GLU A 68 -7.88 7.84 2.11
C GLU A 68 -8.41 8.75 3.21
N GLY A 69 -8.97 9.90 2.83
CA GLY A 69 -9.57 10.84 3.77
C GLY A 69 -10.91 10.41 4.36
N GLY A 70 -11.66 9.51 3.68
CA GLY A 70 -13.05 9.21 4.03
C GLY A 70 -13.41 7.74 4.19
N PHE A 71 -12.46 6.79 4.09
CA PHE A 71 -12.80 5.36 4.10
C PHE A 71 -13.47 4.87 5.39
N SER A 72 -13.27 5.56 6.51
CA SER A 72 -13.90 5.24 7.80
C SER A 72 -15.33 5.74 7.93
N GLU A 73 -15.80 6.53 6.97
CA GLU A 73 -17.13 7.10 6.92
C GLU A 73 -18.00 6.43 5.85
N LYS A 74 -19.23 6.91 5.71
CA LYS A 74 -20.11 6.46 4.62
C LYS A 74 -19.61 7.04 3.30
N LEU A 75 -18.93 6.24 2.51
CA LEU A 75 -18.41 6.60 1.20
C LEU A 75 -19.06 5.73 0.13
N LEU A 76 -19.73 6.35 -0.84
CA LEU A 76 -20.43 5.67 -1.93
C LEU A 76 -19.81 6.05 -3.27
N LEU A 77 -19.58 5.06 -4.13
CA LEU A 77 -19.05 5.30 -5.48
C LEU A 77 -19.98 6.21 -6.31
N GLY A 78 -21.28 6.12 -6.07
CA GLY A 78 -22.28 6.97 -6.75
C GLY A 78 -22.15 8.45 -6.40
N ASP A 79 -21.71 8.79 -5.19
CA ASP A 79 -21.49 10.17 -4.79
C ASP A 79 -20.21 10.71 -5.43
N LEU A 80 -19.15 9.90 -5.46
CA LEU A 80 -17.92 10.23 -6.19
C LEU A 80 -18.15 10.39 -7.70
N ALA A 81 -19.04 9.59 -8.27
CA ALA A 81 -19.43 9.74 -9.69
C ALA A 81 -20.11 11.09 -9.96
N LYS A 82 -21.03 11.51 -9.07
CA LYS A 82 -21.66 12.84 -9.14
C LYS A 82 -20.65 13.97 -8.99
N GLU A 83 -19.74 13.87 -8.01
CA GLU A 83 -18.67 14.87 -7.78
C GLU A 83 -17.76 15.01 -9.02
N LEU A 84 -17.48 13.92 -9.71
CA LEU A 84 -16.66 13.90 -10.93
C LEU A 84 -17.46 14.21 -12.22
N GLY A 85 -18.77 14.35 -12.13
CA GLY A 85 -19.64 14.55 -13.31
C GLY A 85 -19.63 13.40 -14.31
N VAL A 86 -19.45 12.16 -13.84
CA VAL A 86 -19.38 10.96 -14.67
C VAL A 86 -20.48 9.96 -14.31
N ASP A 87 -20.78 9.06 -15.23
CA ASP A 87 -21.69 7.96 -14.98
C ASP A 87 -21.11 6.94 -13.99
N LEU A 88 -21.98 6.37 -13.14
CA LEU A 88 -21.58 5.37 -12.12
C LEU A 88 -20.98 4.10 -12.74
N TYR A 89 -21.53 3.64 -13.86
CA TYR A 89 -21.03 2.45 -14.55
C TYR A 89 -19.63 2.69 -15.09
N TYR A 90 -19.43 3.84 -15.74
CA TYR A 90 -18.11 4.28 -16.19
C TYR A 90 -17.11 4.33 -15.01
N LEU A 91 -17.49 4.99 -13.90
CA LEU A 91 -16.58 5.11 -12.75
C LEU A 91 -16.26 3.76 -12.11
N SER A 92 -17.21 2.83 -12.08
CA SER A 92 -16.99 1.47 -11.56
C SER A 92 -15.96 0.70 -12.39
N HIS A 93 -16.04 0.78 -13.73
CA HIS A 93 -15.06 0.19 -14.63
C HIS A 93 -13.69 0.86 -14.51
N PHE A 94 -13.66 2.20 -14.54
CA PHE A 94 -12.46 2.99 -14.37
C PHE A 94 -11.73 2.65 -13.06
N PHE A 95 -12.49 2.55 -11.96
CA PHE A 95 -11.92 2.19 -10.66
C PHE A 95 -11.28 0.81 -10.68
N ARG A 96 -11.98 -0.18 -11.21
CA ARG A 96 -11.46 -1.55 -11.29
C ARG A 96 -10.21 -1.67 -12.17
N GLU A 97 -10.19 -0.93 -13.28
CA GLU A 97 -9.02 -0.89 -14.19
C GLU A 97 -7.77 -0.33 -13.50
N HIS A 98 -7.92 0.76 -12.70
CA HIS A 98 -6.79 1.47 -12.14
C HIS A 98 -6.39 1.02 -10.73
N PHE A 99 -7.31 0.50 -9.94
CA PHE A 99 -7.06 0.02 -8.58
C PHE A 99 -7.01 -1.51 -8.46
N GLY A 100 -7.31 -2.25 -9.52
CA GLY A 100 -7.27 -3.71 -9.58
C GLY A 100 -8.37 -4.44 -8.81
N LEU A 101 -9.22 -3.71 -8.09
CA LEU A 101 -10.31 -4.23 -7.24
C LEU A 101 -11.59 -3.42 -7.48
N SER A 102 -12.74 -3.99 -7.14
CA SER A 102 -13.96 -3.18 -7.05
C SER A 102 -13.84 -2.15 -5.91
N PHE A 103 -14.56 -1.05 -6.02
CA PHE A 103 -14.56 -0.01 -4.98
C PHE A 103 -14.89 -0.56 -3.58
N GLN A 104 -15.87 -1.46 -3.48
CA GLN A 104 -16.25 -2.06 -2.20
C GLN A 104 -15.16 -2.98 -1.62
N GLU A 105 -14.47 -3.75 -2.46
CA GLU A 105 -13.36 -4.60 -2.02
C GLU A 105 -12.17 -3.75 -1.57
N TYR A 106 -11.85 -2.69 -2.31
CA TYR A 106 -10.78 -1.76 -1.94
C TYR A 106 -11.08 -1.06 -0.61
N LEU A 107 -12.29 -0.56 -0.44
CA LEU A 107 -12.75 0.09 0.80
C LEU A 107 -12.72 -0.89 1.99
N ALA A 108 -13.20 -2.13 1.78
CA ALA A 108 -13.14 -3.16 2.81
C ALA A 108 -11.71 -3.49 3.22
N LYS A 109 -10.77 -3.52 2.25
CA LYS A 109 -9.34 -3.76 2.51
C LYS A 109 -8.73 -2.68 3.41
N LEU A 110 -8.97 -1.40 3.11
CA LEU A 110 -8.47 -0.28 3.93
C LEU A 110 -9.07 -0.31 5.35
N ARG A 111 -10.37 -0.57 5.45
CA ARG A 111 -11.06 -0.70 6.75
C ARG A 111 -10.54 -1.86 7.59
N CYS A 112 -10.26 -3.00 6.96
CA CYS A 112 -9.67 -4.14 7.62
C CYS A 112 -8.24 -3.85 8.10
N GLU A 113 -7.46 -3.11 7.32
CA GLU A 113 -6.09 -2.72 7.72
C GLU A 113 -6.10 -1.78 8.94
N LYS A 114 -7.00 -0.80 8.97
CA LYS A 114 -7.22 0.03 10.17
C LYS A 114 -7.66 -0.80 11.36
N ALA A 115 -8.62 -1.70 11.15
CA ALA A 115 -9.12 -2.59 12.21
C ALA A 115 -8.02 -3.49 12.76
N ARG A 116 -7.13 -4.00 11.90
CA ARG A 116 -5.97 -4.81 12.32
C ARG A 116 -5.09 -4.02 13.30
N ARG A 117 -4.77 -2.77 12.98
CA ARG A 117 -3.98 -1.89 13.87
C ARG A 117 -4.69 -1.67 15.20
N GLU A 118 -6.00 -1.35 15.20
CA GLU A 118 -6.77 -1.16 16.44
C GLU A 118 -6.87 -2.44 17.27
N LEU A 119 -6.98 -3.61 16.64
CA LEU A 119 -7.00 -4.91 17.33
C LEU A 119 -5.70 -5.20 18.09
N LEU A 120 -4.56 -4.79 17.52
CA LEU A 120 -3.22 -5.01 18.09
C LEU A 120 -2.88 -3.98 19.19
N LEU A 121 -3.28 -2.73 18.97
CA LEU A 121 -2.83 -1.59 19.78
C LEU A 121 -3.80 -1.20 20.90
N THR A 122 -5.03 -1.69 20.87
CA THR A 122 -6.06 -1.25 21.80
C THR A 122 -6.86 -2.43 22.35
N ASP A 123 -7.41 -2.24 23.57
CA ASP A 123 -8.36 -3.19 24.17
C ASP A 123 -9.82 -2.86 23.84
N ARG A 124 -10.07 -2.01 22.84
CA ARG A 124 -11.42 -1.64 22.41
C ARG A 124 -12.23 -2.87 22.01
N SER A 125 -13.54 -2.82 22.21
CA SER A 125 -14.44 -3.89 21.80
C SER A 125 -14.42 -4.10 20.28
N LEU A 126 -14.71 -5.33 19.82
CA LEU A 126 -14.80 -5.62 18.39
C LEU A 126 -15.92 -4.80 17.71
N LEU A 127 -16.97 -4.45 18.48
CA LEU A 127 -18.05 -3.60 18.01
C LEU A 127 -17.54 -2.18 17.75
N ASP A 128 -16.83 -1.59 18.72
CA ASP A 128 -16.29 -0.23 18.60
C ASP A 128 -15.28 -0.13 17.47
N ILE A 129 -14.41 -1.14 17.32
CA ILE A 129 -13.46 -1.22 16.20
C ILE A 129 -14.19 -1.31 14.86
N SER A 130 -15.23 -2.17 14.77
CA SER A 130 -16.04 -2.28 13.57
C SER A 130 -16.63 -0.92 13.15
N LEU A 131 -17.21 -0.20 14.11
CA LEU A 131 -17.82 1.11 13.87
C LEU A 131 -16.79 2.18 13.50
N SER A 132 -15.70 2.30 14.26
CA SER A 132 -14.64 3.29 14.03
C SER A 132 -13.90 3.09 12.70
N CYS A 133 -13.88 1.84 12.20
CA CYS A 133 -13.34 1.53 10.88
C CYS A 133 -14.35 1.72 9.75
N GLY A 134 -15.59 2.10 10.04
CA GLY A 134 -16.62 2.41 9.05
C GLY A 134 -17.35 1.19 8.46
N PHE A 135 -17.34 0.06 9.15
CA PHE A 135 -18.17 -1.08 8.74
C PHE A 135 -19.64 -0.86 9.10
N SER A 136 -20.54 -1.18 8.17
CA SER A 136 -21.98 -1.04 8.37
C SER A 136 -22.55 -2.05 9.36
N SER A 137 -21.86 -3.16 9.61
CA SER A 137 -22.26 -4.15 10.61
C SER A 137 -21.08 -5.01 11.08
N PRO A 138 -21.10 -5.49 12.34
CA PRO A 138 -20.08 -6.40 12.86
C PRO A 138 -19.96 -7.70 12.06
N LYS A 139 -21.08 -8.20 11.51
CA LYS A 139 -21.10 -9.40 10.68
C LYS A 139 -20.33 -9.19 9.37
N TYR A 140 -20.49 -8.02 8.74
CA TYR A 140 -19.75 -7.69 7.53
C TYR A 140 -18.27 -7.49 7.84
N PHE A 141 -17.93 -6.81 8.93
CA PHE A 141 -16.56 -6.69 9.43
C PHE A 141 -15.89 -8.05 9.60
N GLN A 142 -16.53 -8.95 10.35
CA GLN A 142 -15.98 -10.28 10.61
C GLN A 142 -15.68 -11.05 9.32
N ARG A 143 -16.63 -11.03 8.35
CA ARG A 143 -16.47 -11.71 7.06
C ARG A 143 -15.33 -11.09 6.22
N ALA A 144 -15.29 -9.76 6.13
CA ALA A 144 -14.26 -9.05 5.37
C ALA A 144 -12.87 -9.30 5.97
N PHE A 145 -12.76 -9.23 7.29
CA PHE A 145 -11.51 -9.45 8.01
C PHE A 145 -11.03 -10.89 7.85
N GLN A 146 -11.91 -11.88 8.02
CA GLN A 146 -11.57 -13.29 7.83
C GLN A 146 -11.15 -13.60 6.38
N LYS A 147 -11.82 -12.98 5.39
CA LYS A 147 -11.42 -13.11 3.98
C LYS A 147 -10.00 -12.58 3.74
N GLN A 148 -9.62 -11.49 4.41
CA GLN A 148 -8.34 -10.81 4.19
C GLN A 148 -7.18 -11.44 4.98
N TYR A 149 -7.42 -11.88 6.21
CA TYR A 149 -6.38 -12.35 7.14
C TYR A 149 -6.47 -13.84 7.51
N GLY A 150 -7.43 -14.56 6.98
CA GLY A 150 -7.61 -16.00 7.24
C GLY A 150 -8.14 -16.35 8.64
N ALA A 151 -8.27 -15.36 9.54
CA ALA A 151 -8.74 -15.54 10.91
C ALA A 151 -9.82 -14.50 11.26
N THR A 152 -10.68 -14.84 12.20
CA THR A 152 -11.66 -13.87 12.72
C THR A 152 -10.94 -12.76 13.53
N PRO A 153 -11.51 -11.56 13.68
CA PRO A 153 -10.92 -10.50 14.51
C PRO A 153 -10.61 -10.93 15.94
N LYS A 154 -11.45 -11.79 16.52
CA LYS A 154 -11.26 -12.34 17.87
C LYS A 154 -10.06 -13.29 17.95
N GLU A 155 -9.95 -14.19 16.99
CA GLU A 155 -8.81 -15.12 16.89
C GLU A 155 -7.53 -14.37 16.63
N TYR A 156 -7.56 -13.40 15.73
CA TYR A 156 -6.43 -12.56 15.38
C TYR A 156 -5.87 -11.82 16.61
N ARG A 157 -6.74 -11.17 17.40
CA ARG A 157 -6.35 -10.50 18.66
C ARG A 157 -5.76 -11.48 19.69
N ARG A 158 -6.27 -12.72 19.75
CA ARG A 158 -5.77 -13.73 20.71
C ARG A 158 -4.41 -14.28 20.31
N GLN A 159 -4.15 -14.37 19.01
CA GLN A 159 -2.90 -14.93 18.46
C GLN A 159 -1.77 -13.90 18.43
N ALA A 160 -2.11 -12.62 18.43
CA ALA A 160 -1.12 -11.55 18.42
C ALA A 160 -0.29 -11.59 19.72
N PRO A 161 1.05 -11.55 19.64
CA PRO A 161 1.88 -11.33 20.81
C PRO A 161 1.46 -10.00 21.44
N ARG A 162 1.18 -9.98 22.73
CA ARG A 162 1.01 -8.73 23.48
C ARG A 162 2.39 -8.13 23.72
N GLU A 163 2.95 -7.52 22.69
CA GLU A 163 4.16 -6.74 22.84
C GLU A 163 3.82 -5.33 23.31
N THR A 164 4.41 -4.99 24.44
CA THR A 164 4.37 -3.68 25.05
C THR A 164 5.02 -2.65 24.12
N GLY A 165 4.19 -1.81 23.48
CA GLY A 165 4.58 -0.44 23.13
C GLY A 165 5.23 -0.16 21.79
N GLU A 166 5.68 -1.14 21.02
CA GLU A 166 6.15 -0.92 19.65
C GLU A 166 5.31 -1.73 18.65
N LEU A 167 4.79 -1.04 17.63
CA LEU A 167 4.11 -1.66 16.52
C LEU A 167 5.03 -2.68 15.86
N PRO A 168 4.64 -3.95 15.70
CA PRO A 168 5.20 -4.73 14.62
C PRO A 168 4.73 -4.07 13.33
N ALA A 169 5.60 -3.24 12.75
CA ALA A 169 5.35 -2.61 11.48
C ALA A 169 4.99 -3.71 10.47
N ALA A 170 3.77 -3.68 9.95
CA ALA A 170 3.30 -4.37 8.75
C ALA A 170 3.62 -5.89 8.58
N SER A 171 3.98 -6.63 9.63
CA SER A 171 4.67 -7.92 9.51
C SER A 171 3.80 -9.18 9.42
N VAL A 172 2.47 -9.07 9.22
CA VAL A 172 1.62 -10.27 9.23
C VAL A 172 1.20 -10.76 7.82
N LEU A 173 1.52 -10.02 6.77
CA LEU A 173 1.29 -10.49 5.38
C LEU A 173 2.55 -10.68 4.55
N THR A 174 3.66 -10.20 5.04
CA THR A 174 4.97 -10.55 4.54
C THR A 174 5.81 -10.87 5.77
N SER A 175 6.53 -11.97 5.77
CA SER A 175 7.54 -12.31 6.76
C SER A 175 8.73 -11.31 6.65
N GLN A 176 8.44 -10.01 6.68
CA GLN A 176 9.42 -8.93 6.68
C GLN A 176 9.65 -8.53 8.11
N GLU A 177 10.70 -9.08 8.71
CA GLU A 177 11.33 -8.48 9.86
C GLU A 177 11.96 -7.17 9.40
N PHE A 178 11.57 -6.05 10.02
CA PHE A 178 12.26 -4.78 9.80
C PHE A 178 13.60 -4.85 10.52
N LEU A 179 14.64 -5.11 9.76
CA LEU A 179 16.01 -5.07 10.24
C LEU A 179 16.41 -3.62 10.49
N SER A 180 17.22 -3.37 11.50
CA SER A 180 17.91 -2.08 11.67
C SER A 180 18.79 -1.78 10.44
N ASP A 181 19.15 -0.52 10.22
CA ASP A 181 20.05 -0.13 9.11
C ASP A 181 21.33 -0.97 9.12
N HIS A 182 21.86 -1.28 10.31
CA HIS A 182 23.09 -2.07 10.48
C HIS A 182 22.90 -3.56 10.14
N GLU A 183 21.77 -4.15 10.49
CA GLU A 183 21.43 -5.53 10.14
C GLU A 183 21.11 -5.65 8.64
N SER A 184 20.38 -4.69 8.11
CA SER A 184 20.10 -4.58 6.67
C SER A 184 21.39 -4.52 5.87
N LEU A 185 22.36 -3.73 6.30
CA LEU A 185 23.67 -3.61 5.65
C LEU A 185 24.42 -4.95 5.60
N ARG A 186 24.45 -5.71 6.70
CA ARG A 186 25.10 -7.04 6.75
C ARG A 186 24.45 -8.02 5.77
N VAL A 187 23.12 -8.02 5.70
CA VAL A 187 22.37 -8.90 4.78
C VAL A 187 22.66 -8.53 3.33
N VAL A 188 22.58 -7.24 3.00
CA VAL A 188 22.83 -6.73 1.64
C VAL A 188 24.25 -7.01 1.19
N GLN A 189 25.27 -6.79 2.03
CA GLN A 189 26.66 -7.09 1.71
C GLN A 189 26.86 -8.57 1.41
N ARG A 190 26.28 -9.46 2.21
CA ARG A 190 26.36 -10.91 1.96
C ARG A 190 25.72 -11.29 0.62
N LEU A 191 24.58 -10.67 0.27
CA LEU A 191 23.89 -10.93 -1.01
C LEU A 191 24.68 -10.41 -2.21
N LEU A 192 25.40 -9.29 -2.06
CA LEU A 192 26.29 -8.76 -3.11
C LEU A 192 27.51 -9.65 -3.35
N GLU A 193 28.03 -10.31 -2.32
CA GLU A 193 29.17 -11.24 -2.43
C GLU A 193 28.78 -12.58 -3.09
N GLN A 194 27.49 -12.95 -3.08
CA GLN A 194 26.99 -14.22 -3.62
C GLN A 194 26.49 -14.11 -5.07
N GLY A 195 26.39 -12.94 -5.66
CA GLY A 195 25.87 -12.69 -7.02
C GLY A 195 26.89 -12.11 -7.98
#